data_bf28cb1d05d94b3e9e9d1864251b9f55
#
_entry.id   bf28cb1d05d94b3e9e9d1864251b9f55
#
_cell.length_a   1.000
_cell.length_b   1.000
_cell.length_c   1.000
_cell.angle_alpha   90.00
_cell.angle_beta   90.00
_cell.angle_gamma   90.00
#
_symmetry.space_group_name_H-M   'P 1'
#
loop_
_entity.id
_entity.type
_entity.pdbx_description
1 polymer ?
#
loop_
_entity_poly.entity_id
_entity_poly.type
_entity_poly.pdbx_seq_one_letter_code
_entity_poly.pdbx_strand_id
1 'polypeptide(L)' 'MDYQVLIEMAVLAGEIMLVSGAEVYRIEDTVSRILKQSGLEGIEVFALATGIFATLSDPS' A
#
# COMPACT_ATOMS: atom_id res chain seq x y z
N MET A 1 -2.55 16.93 3.41
CA MET A 1 -1.69 15.73 3.28
C MET A 1 -1.35 15.51 1.82
N ASP A 2 -0.11 15.21 1.52
CA ASP A 2 0.30 14.86 0.15
C ASP A 2 0.08 13.35 -0.06
N TYR A 3 -0.99 13.02 -0.75
CA TYR A 3 -1.35 11.62 -0.99
C TYR A 3 -0.33 10.90 -1.87
N GLN A 4 0.34 11.63 -2.77
CA GLN A 4 1.38 11.04 -3.61
C GLN A 4 2.54 10.53 -2.77
N VAL A 5 3.01 11.33 -1.81
CA VAL A 5 4.09 10.92 -0.91
C VAL A 5 3.64 9.75 -0.05
N LEU A 6 2.40 9.78 0.44
CA LEU A 6 1.88 8.69 1.27
C LEU A 6 1.85 7.38 0.50
N ILE A 7 1.39 7.40 -0.76
CA ILE A 7 1.37 6.21 -1.61
C ILE A 7 2.78 5.69 -1.83
N GLU A 8 3.72 6.58 -2.15
CA GLU A 8 5.11 6.19 -2.39
C GLU A 8 5.73 5.54 -1.16
N MET A 9 5.49 6.10 0.02
CA MET A 9 5.99 5.52 1.26
C MET A 9 5.37 4.16 1.55
N ALA A 10 4.07 4.03 1.33
CA ALA A 10 3.37 2.77 1.55
C ALA A 10 3.88 1.67 0.62
N VAL A 11 4.03 1.99 -0.66
CA VAL A 11 4.53 1.03 -1.64
C VAL A 11 5.97 0.65 -1.35
N LEU A 12 6.81 1.61 -0.96
CA LEU A 12 8.20 1.33 -0.58
C LEU A 12 8.26 0.36 0.60
N ALA A 13 7.44 0.59 1.61
CA ALA A 13 7.38 -0.33 2.76
C ALA A 13 7.00 -1.74 2.32
N GLY A 14 6.02 -1.85 1.43
CA GLY A 14 5.60 -3.14 0.88
C GLY A 14 6.70 -3.82 0.07
N GLU A 15 7.44 -3.05 -0.72
CA GLU A 15 8.55 -3.59 -1.52
C GLU A 15 9.66 -4.14 -0.63
N ILE A 16 9.98 -3.45 0.46
CA ILE A 16 10.96 -3.92 1.43
C ILE A 16 10.51 -5.24 2.04
N MET A 17 9.23 -5.34 2.41
CA MET A 17 8.68 -6.58 2.94
C MET A 17 8.74 -7.72 1.91
N LEU A 18 8.44 -7.43 0.65
CA LEU A 18 8.46 -8.41 -0.42
C LEU A 18 9.87 -8.98 -0.60
N VAL A 19 10.88 -8.12 -0.65
CA VAL A 19 12.28 -8.52 -0.78
C VAL A 19 12.72 -9.34 0.44
N SER A 20 12.17 -9.03 1.61
CA SER A 20 12.48 -9.74 2.85
C SER A 20 11.74 -11.08 3.00
N GLY A 21 10.90 -11.44 2.03
CA GLY A 21 10.21 -12.72 2.03
C GLY A 21 8.91 -12.75 2.83
N ALA A 22 8.31 -11.59 3.11
CA ALA A 22 7.03 -11.55 3.82
C ALA A 22 5.91 -12.16 2.97
N GLU A 23 4.91 -12.71 3.65
CA GLU A 23 3.76 -13.28 2.95
C GLU A 23 2.90 -12.18 2.33
N VAL A 24 2.32 -12.48 1.16
CA VAL A 24 1.56 -11.50 0.36
C VAL A 24 0.45 -10.83 1.17
N TYR A 25 -0.32 -11.60 1.94
CA TYR A 25 -1.42 -11.03 2.71
C TYR A 25 -0.93 -10.05 3.79
N ARG A 26 0.27 -10.26 4.33
CA ARG A 26 0.85 -9.36 5.32
C ARG A 26 1.32 -8.07 4.68
N ILE A 27 1.85 -8.17 3.47
CA ILE A 27 2.27 -7.01 2.69
C ILE A 27 1.04 -6.14 2.39
N GLU A 28 -0.02 -6.76 1.88
CA GLU A 28 -1.27 -6.05 1.57
C GLU A 28 -1.86 -5.38 2.80
N ASP A 29 -1.87 -6.07 3.94
CA ASP A 29 -2.39 -5.52 5.19
C ASP A 29 -1.57 -4.31 5.63
N THR A 30 -0.24 -4.40 5.60
CA THR A 30 0.64 -3.32 6.02
C THR A 30 0.48 -2.09 5.12
N VAL A 31 0.51 -2.28 3.80
CA VAL A 31 0.35 -1.18 2.84
C VAL A 31 -1.02 -0.52 3.02
N SER A 32 -2.07 -1.32 3.17
CA SER A 32 -3.42 -0.82 3.39
C SER A 32 -3.52 0.03 4.66
N ARG A 33 -2.90 -0.42 5.75
CA ARG A 33 -2.90 0.32 7.02
C ARG A 33 -2.21 1.66 6.89
N ILE A 34 -1.10 1.72 6.15
CA ILE A 34 -0.41 2.98 5.92
C ILE A 34 -1.31 3.92 5.10
N LEU A 35 -1.95 3.42 4.06
CA LEU A 35 -2.82 4.24 3.21
C LEU A 35 -4.07 4.72 3.93
N LYS A 36 -4.54 4.00 4.95
CA LYS A 36 -5.66 4.44 5.76
C LYS A 36 -5.39 5.75 6.52
N GLN A 37 -4.13 6.12 6.67
CA GLN A 37 -3.75 7.39 7.27
C GLN A 37 -4.25 8.58 6.44
N SER A 38 -4.57 8.36 5.16
CA SER A 38 -5.11 9.41 4.30
C SER A 38 -6.51 9.85 4.67
N GLY A 39 -7.26 8.99 5.36
CA GLY A 39 -8.68 9.22 5.63
C GLY A 39 -9.59 8.91 4.47
N LEU A 40 -9.04 8.51 3.32
CA LEU A 40 -9.83 8.12 2.15
C LEU A 40 -10.32 6.69 2.27
N GLU A 41 -11.46 6.38 1.66
CA GLU A 41 -12.06 5.06 1.72
C GLU A 41 -11.74 4.19 0.51
N GLY A 42 -11.41 4.79 -0.62
CA GLY A 42 -11.13 4.08 -1.87
C GLY A 42 -9.71 3.52 -1.91
N ILE A 43 -9.39 2.60 -1.01
CA ILE A 43 -8.06 2.01 -0.92
C ILE A 43 -8.11 0.60 -1.47
N GLU A 44 -7.28 0.32 -2.47
CA GLU A 44 -7.11 -1.02 -3.01
C GLU A 44 -5.62 -1.35 -3.08
N VAL A 45 -5.24 -2.51 -2.59
CA VAL A 45 -3.85 -2.97 -2.58
C VAL A 45 -3.79 -4.39 -3.11
N PHE A 46 -2.93 -4.61 -4.09
CA PHE A 46 -2.67 -5.93 -4.65
C PHE A 46 -1.17 -6.20 -4.60
N ALA A 47 -0.77 -7.26 -3.94
CA ALA A 47 0.63 -7.67 -3.87
C ALA A 47 0.82 -8.98 -4.62
N LEU A 48 1.86 -9.01 -5.44
CA LEU A 48 2.27 -10.18 -6.21
C LEU A 48 3.74 -10.46 -5.92
N ALA A 49 4.19 -11.66 -6.24
CA ALA A 49 5.60 -12.01 -6.04
C ALA A 49 6.56 -11.09 -6.82
N THR A 50 6.07 -10.43 -7.86
CA THR A 50 6.86 -9.57 -8.75
C THR A 50 6.64 -8.09 -8.54
N GLY A 51 5.71 -7.69 -7.65
CA GLY A 51 5.45 -6.28 -7.42
C GLY A 51 4.20 -6.01 -6.60
N ILE A 52 3.96 -4.72 -6.35
CA ILE A 52 2.84 -4.25 -5.53
C ILE A 52 2.10 -3.18 -6.31
N PHE A 53 0.76 -3.28 -6.32
CA PHE A 53 -0.11 -2.26 -6.89
C PHE A 53 -0.98 -1.70 -5.77
N ALA A 54 -1.00 -0.38 -5.66
CA ALA A 54 -1.83 0.29 -4.66
C ALA A 54 -2.57 1.44 -5.33
N THR A 55 -3.84 1.58 -5.03
CA THR A 55 -4.65 2.70 -5.50
C THR A 55 -5.31 3.39 -4.32
N LEU A 56 -5.49 4.69 -4.48
CA LEU A 56 -6.12 5.53 -3.49
C LEU A 56 -7.06 6.47 -4.23
N SER A 57 -8.34 6.42 -3.92
CA SER A 57 -9.32 7.25 -4.60
C SER A 57 -10.22 7.97 -3.60
N ASP A 58 -10.59 9.20 -3.98
CA ASP A 58 -11.55 9.98 -3.22
C ASP A 58 -12.94 9.54 -3.65
N PRO A 59 -13.80 9.11 -2.71
CA PRO A 59 -15.13 8.63 -3.05
C PRO A 59 -16.13 9.74 -3.43
N SER A 60 -15.77 11.01 -3.23
CA SER A 60 -16.66 12.13 -3.54
C SER A 60 -16.80 12.42 -5.03
#